data_46d60e6f0194a5777d430b2b2bcf1d79
#
_entry.id   46d60e6f0194a5777d430b2b2bcf1d79
#
_cell.length_a   1.000
_cell.length_b   1.000
_cell.length_c   1.000
_cell.angle_alpha   90.00
_cell.angle_beta   90.00
_cell.angle_gamma   90.00
#
_symmetry.space_group_name_H-M   'P 1'
#
loop_
_entity.id
_entity.type
_entity.pdbx_description
1 polymer ?
#
loop_
_entity_poly.entity_id
_entity_poly.type
_entity_poly.pdbx_seq_one_letter_code
_entity_poly.pdbx_strand_id
1 'polypeptide(L)'
;NDRVRYLNIKGTLEELLVNKIIPVINENDVVSTEEIKFGDNDNLASMIANLVNADLMIILTDQKGMYNKNPDHSKDAKLINNIYVDQLNDFDSDFSTNSDTGTGGFVTKIQAVKRAALSNTYTMIASGLEDNILNDIFEKDNVGTLFIPSSKKISAKKQWLDTTDNRGCVIIDDG
;
A
#
# COMPACT_ATOMS: atom_id res chain seq x y z
N ASN A 1 -18.95 -10.55 -12.76
CA ASN A 1 -17.88 -11.24 -13.47
C ASN A 1 -16.57 -10.47 -13.34
N ASP A 2 -16.05 -10.43 -12.11
CA ASP A 2 -14.95 -9.55 -11.71
C ASP A 2 -13.62 -9.87 -12.40
N ARG A 3 -13.38 -11.14 -12.76
CA ARG A 3 -12.16 -11.55 -13.44
C ARG A 3 -12.01 -10.93 -14.84
N VAL A 4 -13.10 -10.83 -15.58
CA VAL A 4 -13.07 -10.22 -16.94
C VAL A 4 -12.78 -8.74 -16.83
N ARG A 5 -13.39 -8.04 -15.86
CA ARG A 5 -13.11 -6.62 -15.60
C ARG A 5 -11.65 -6.42 -15.20
N TYR A 6 -11.14 -7.25 -14.29
CA TYR A 6 -9.74 -7.23 -13.88
C TYR A 6 -8.77 -7.35 -15.06
N LEU A 7 -8.99 -8.33 -15.95
CA LEU A 7 -8.16 -8.55 -17.13
C LEU A 7 -8.27 -7.38 -18.14
N ASN A 8 -9.45 -6.81 -18.31
CA ASN A 8 -9.65 -5.66 -19.20
C ASN A 8 -8.89 -4.42 -18.68
N ILE A 9 -8.98 -4.13 -17.38
CA ILE A 9 -8.24 -3.01 -16.76
C ILE A 9 -6.74 -3.24 -16.93
N LYS A 10 -6.26 -4.46 -16.66
CA LYS A 10 -4.85 -4.81 -16.83
C LYS A 10 -4.38 -4.55 -18.26
N GLY A 11 -5.10 -5.09 -19.27
CA GLY A 11 -4.75 -4.90 -20.67
C GLY A 11 -4.73 -3.42 -21.06
N THR A 12 -5.70 -2.63 -20.61
CA THR A 12 -5.75 -1.19 -20.86
C THR A 12 -4.53 -0.47 -20.27
N LEU A 13 -4.16 -0.78 -19.02
CA LEU A 13 -3.01 -0.14 -18.37
C LEU A 13 -1.70 -0.54 -19.04
N GLU A 14 -1.52 -1.81 -19.38
CA GLU A 14 -0.35 -2.30 -20.10
C GLU A 14 -0.19 -1.59 -21.45
N GLU A 15 -1.28 -1.42 -22.20
CA GLU A 15 -1.28 -0.71 -23.49
C GLU A 15 -0.89 0.77 -23.33
N LEU A 16 -1.42 1.45 -22.31
CA LEU A 16 -1.07 2.84 -22.01
C LEU A 16 0.43 2.97 -21.69
N LEU A 17 0.95 2.09 -20.83
CA LEU A 17 2.36 2.12 -20.42
C LEU A 17 3.30 1.82 -21.58
N VAL A 18 2.99 0.84 -22.44
CA VAL A 18 3.77 0.54 -23.66
C VAL A 18 3.84 1.76 -24.58
N ASN A 19 2.74 2.51 -24.68
CA ASN A 19 2.68 3.76 -25.47
C ASN A 19 3.23 4.98 -24.72
N LYS A 20 3.86 4.80 -23.54
CA LYS A 20 4.42 5.88 -22.69
C LYS A 20 3.38 6.93 -22.26
N ILE A 21 2.14 6.51 -22.12
CA ILE A 21 1.05 7.34 -21.60
C ILE A 21 0.97 7.10 -20.09
N ILE A 22 0.99 8.18 -19.31
CA ILE A 22 0.84 8.14 -17.86
C ILE A 22 -0.65 8.09 -17.52
N PRO A 23 -1.20 6.97 -17.00
CA PRO A 23 -2.59 6.90 -16.58
C PRO A 23 -2.79 7.67 -15.27
N VAL A 24 -3.81 8.52 -15.22
CA VAL A 24 -4.27 9.14 -13.97
C VAL A 24 -5.55 8.43 -13.56
N ILE A 25 -5.54 7.83 -12.36
CA ILE A 25 -6.60 6.96 -11.88
C ILE A 25 -7.12 7.49 -10.55
N ASN A 26 -8.44 7.55 -10.40
CA ASN A 26 -9.11 7.86 -9.14
C ASN A 26 -10.30 6.91 -8.94
N GLU A 27 -10.73 6.75 -7.69
CA GLU A 27 -11.97 6.05 -7.42
C GLU A 27 -13.19 6.83 -7.94
N ASN A 28 -14.29 6.13 -8.21
CA ASN A 28 -15.53 6.76 -8.65
C ASN A 28 -16.47 6.97 -7.46
N ASP A 29 -16.29 8.09 -6.76
CA ASP A 29 -17.07 8.48 -5.57
C ASP A 29 -18.58 8.62 -5.84
N VAL A 30 -18.98 8.83 -7.09
CA VAL A 30 -20.40 9.03 -7.48
C VAL A 30 -21.22 7.75 -7.33
N VAL A 31 -20.60 6.58 -7.43
CA VAL A 31 -21.26 5.27 -7.35
C VAL A 31 -20.89 4.48 -6.09
N SER A 32 -20.07 5.05 -5.21
CA SER A 32 -19.74 4.40 -3.95
C SER A 32 -20.90 4.55 -2.96
N THR A 33 -21.46 3.44 -2.52
CA THR A 33 -22.40 3.39 -1.39
C THR A 33 -21.65 3.57 -0.08
N GLU A 34 -22.36 4.02 0.98
CA GLU A 34 -21.78 4.38 2.30
C GLU A 34 -20.94 3.29 2.99
N GLU A 35 -20.92 2.08 2.47
CA GLU A 35 -20.20 0.91 3.01
C GLU A 35 -18.71 0.87 2.65
N ILE A 36 -18.25 1.74 1.73
CA ILE A 36 -16.85 1.79 1.28
C ILE A 36 -16.26 3.14 1.73
N LYS A 37 -16.13 3.30 3.04
CA LYS A 37 -15.45 4.46 3.62
C LYS A 37 -14.13 4.04 4.21
N PHE A 38 -13.08 4.75 3.86
CA PHE A 38 -11.72 4.85 4.41
C PHE A 38 -10.58 4.21 3.61
N GLY A 39 -9.72 5.09 3.10
CA GLY A 39 -8.41 4.75 2.55
C GLY A 39 -8.45 4.14 1.16
N ASP A 40 -9.48 4.45 0.39
CA ASP A 40 -9.72 3.81 -0.90
C ASP A 40 -8.62 4.07 -1.90
N ASN A 41 -8.03 5.27 -1.94
CA ASN A 41 -6.94 5.58 -2.86
C ASN A 41 -5.64 4.84 -2.51
N ASP A 42 -5.33 4.59 -1.23
CA ASP A 42 -4.16 3.77 -0.84
C ASP A 42 -4.37 2.31 -1.30
N ASN A 43 -5.58 1.77 -1.09
CA ASN A 43 -5.96 0.45 -1.56
C ASN A 43 -5.95 0.37 -3.08
N LEU A 44 -6.56 1.34 -3.76
CA LEU A 44 -6.58 1.43 -5.23
C LEU A 44 -5.15 1.46 -5.78
N ALA A 45 -4.26 2.30 -5.22
CA ALA A 45 -2.87 2.36 -5.61
C ALA A 45 -2.16 1.00 -5.49
N SER A 46 -2.36 0.29 -4.38
CA SER A 46 -1.78 -1.04 -4.18
C SER A 46 -2.31 -2.08 -5.16
N MET A 47 -3.59 -2.02 -5.50
CA MET A 47 -4.20 -2.90 -6.51
C MET A 47 -3.63 -2.62 -7.90
N ILE A 48 -3.49 -1.35 -8.28
CA ILE A 48 -2.89 -0.95 -9.56
C ILE A 48 -1.42 -1.35 -9.62
N ALA A 49 -0.65 -1.12 -8.55
CA ALA A 49 0.74 -1.53 -8.47
C ALA A 49 0.91 -3.04 -8.73
N ASN A 50 0.04 -3.87 -8.12
CA ASN A 50 0.02 -5.32 -8.35
C ASN A 50 -0.37 -5.67 -9.80
N LEU A 51 -1.33 -4.94 -10.37
CA LEU A 51 -1.87 -5.19 -11.71
C LEU A 51 -0.82 -4.97 -12.79
N VAL A 52 -0.02 -3.91 -12.65
CA VAL A 52 1.04 -3.54 -13.60
C VAL A 52 2.41 -4.14 -13.24
N ASN A 53 2.51 -4.90 -12.14
CA ASN A 53 3.76 -5.41 -11.56
C ASN A 53 4.79 -4.28 -11.35
N ALA A 54 4.36 -3.22 -10.67
CA ALA A 54 5.24 -2.10 -10.35
C ALA A 54 6.41 -2.54 -9.46
N ASP A 55 7.60 -2.00 -9.70
CA ASP A 55 8.76 -2.22 -8.85
C ASP A 55 8.66 -1.39 -7.56
N LEU A 56 8.11 -0.18 -7.66
CA LEU A 56 7.97 0.76 -6.55
C LEU A 56 6.59 1.42 -6.58
N MET A 57 5.93 1.46 -5.43
CA MET A 57 4.76 2.29 -5.15
C MET A 57 5.19 3.43 -4.21
N ILE A 58 4.78 4.66 -4.52
CA ILE A 58 5.03 5.82 -3.66
C ILE A 58 3.71 6.35 -3.13
N ILE A 59 3.57 6.42 -1.82
CA ILE A 59 2.44 7.04 -1.13
C ILE A 59 2.90 8.39 -0.59
N LEU A 60 2.35 9.47 -1.13
CA LEU A 60 2.56 10.81 -0.62
C LEU A 60 1.47 11.16 0.38
N THR A 61 1.89 11.61 1.56
CA THR A 61 1.01 11.94 2.69
C THR A 61 1.48 13.23 3.37
N ASP A 62 0.78 13.68 4.38
CA ASP A 62 1.19 14.76 5.28
C ASP A 62 2.31 14.36 6.26
N GLN A 63 2.50 13.05 6.47
CA GLN A 63 3.52 12.50 7.36
C GLN A 63 4.84 12.25 6.60
N LYS A 64 5.97 12.46 7.28
CA LYS A 64 7.30 12.21 6.68
C LYS A 64 7.59 10.73 6.44
N GLY A 65 6.86 9.83 7.08
CA GLY A 65 7.01 8.39 7.04
C GLY A 65 6.62 7.76 8.37
N MET A 66 7.12 6.55 8.63
CA MET A 66 6.88 5.82 9.87
C MET A 66 7.93 6.17 10.93
N TYR A 67 7.48 6.43 12.16
CA TYR A 67 8.34 6.72 13.30
C TYR A 67 8.36 5.54 14.29
N ASN A 68 9.41 5.42 15.07
CA ASN A 68 9.51 4.42 16.13
C ASN A 68 8.62 4.72 17.34
N LYS A 69 8.12 5.97 17.46
CA LYS A 69 7.20 6.48 18.49
C LYS A 69 6.36 7.58 17.87
N ASN A 70 5.20 7.89 18.47
CA ASN A 70 4.41 9.02 18.01
C ASN A 70 5.18 10.35 18.18
N PRO A 71 5.48 11.10 17.10
CA PRO A 71 6.26 12.32 17.15
C PRO A 71 5.53 13.47 17.90
N ASP A 72 4.19 13.44 17.96
CA ASP A 72 3.40 14.44 18.67
C ASP A 72 3.53 14.31 20.20
N HIS A 73 3.87 13.11 20.68
CA HIS A 73 3.96 12.81 22.11
C HIS A 73 5.38 12.54 22.59
N SER A 74 6.34 12.36 21.69
CA SER A 74 7.73 12.02 22.05
C SER A 74 8.73 12.84 21.26
N LYS A 75 9.53 13.65 21.96
CA LYS A 75 10.63 14.41 21.35
C LYS A 75 11.76 13.51 20.82
N ASP A 76 11.81 12.26 21.27
CA ASP A 76 12.81 11.25 20.87
C ASP A 76 12.32 10.37 19.70
N ALA A 77 11.18 10.73 19.10
CA ALA A 77 10.66 10.04 17.93
C ALA A 77 11.65 10.14 16.77
N LYS A 78 12.02 9.00 16.19
CA LYS A 78 12.93 8.92 15.05
C LYS A 78 12.22 8.30 13.88
N LEU A 79 12.40 8.90 12.71
CA LEU A 79 11.95 8.35 11.43
C LEU A 79 12.65 7.00 11.20
N ILE A 80 11.90 5.99 10.79
CA ILE A 80 12.42 4.68 10.40
C ILE A 80 12.59 4.68 8.90
N ASN A 81 13.83 4.56 8.41
CA ASN A 81 14.09 4.67 6.98
C ASN A 81 13.72 3.41 6.20
N ASN A 82 13.91 2.23 6.79
CA ASN A 82 13.63 0.94 6.14
C ASN A 82 12.91 -0.01 7.09
N ILE A 83 11.89 -0.69 6.59
CA ILE A 83 11.12 -1.69 7.31
C ILE A 83 10.87 -2.89 6.39
N TYR A 84 11.16 -4.09 6.87
CA TYR A 84 10.72 -5.31 6.19
C TYR A 84 9.25 -5.58 6.49
N VAL A 85 8.46 -5.88 5.45
CA VAL A 85 7.00 -6.02 5.57
C VAL A 85 6.58 -7.16 6.51
N ASP A 86 7.38 -8.20 6.64
CA ASP A 86 7.17 -9.30 7.60
C ASP A 86 7.34 -8.90 9.07
N GLN A 87 8.08 -7.83 9.33
CA GLN A 87 8.26 -7.25 10.67
C GLN A 87 7.12 -6.30 11.09
N LEU A 88 6.21 -5.94 10.17
CA LEU A 88 5.13 -4.99 10.47
C LEU A 88 4.18 -5.46 11.58
N ASN A 89 4.04 -6.77 11.78
CA ASN A 89 3.20 -7.30 12.85
C ASN A 89 3.74 -7.00 14.26
N ASP A 90 5.05 -6.78 14.38
CA ASP A 90 5.70 -6.44 15.64
C ASP A 90 5.44 -4.98 16.05
N PHE A 91 5.02 -4.15 15.08
CA PHE A 91 4.71 -2.73 15.27
C PHE A 91 3.22 -2.44 15.48
N ASP A 92 2.32 -3.40 15.23
CA ASP A 92 0.85 -3.19 15.29
C ASP A 92 0.33 -2.85 16.70
N SER A 93 1.06 -3.20 17.78
CA SER A 93 0.61 -2.95 19.15
C SER A 93 0.76 -1.50 19.63
N ASP A 94 1.75 -0.77 19.12
CA ASP A 94 2.05 0.58 19.60
C ASP A 94 1.37 1.70 18.77
N PHE A 95 0.97 1.38 17.52
CA PHE A 95 0.37 2.35 16.59
C PHE A 95 -1.17 2.37 16.62
N SER A 96 -1.81 1.32 17.16
CA SER A 96 -3.27 1.22 17.18
C SER A 96 -3.95 1.98 18.31
N THR A 97 -3.20 2.45 19.32
CA THR A 97 -3.81 2.91 20.59
C THR A 97 -3.85 4.42 20.84
N ASN A 98 -3.23 5.25 20.00
CA ASN A 98 -3.05 6.67 20.37
C ASN A 98 -3.23 7.69 19.25
N SER A 99 -4.39 7.71 18.57
CA SER A 99 -4.74 8.95 17.89
C SER A 99 -6.25 9.15 17.76
N ASP A 100 -6.78 10.05 18.55
CA ASP A 100 -8.16 10.56 18.45
C ASP A 100 -8.41 11.36 17.16
N THR A 101 -7.40 11.57 16.31
CA THR A 101 -7.51 12.45 15.14
C THR A 101 -6.89 11.93 13.83
N GLY A 102 -6.43 10.68 13.72
CA GLY A 102 -5.75 10.26 12.47
C GLY A 102 -5.43 8.78 12.29
N THR A 103 -5.88 7.90 13.18
CA THR A 103 -5.56 6.46 13.14
C THR A 103 -6.05 5.73 11.90
N GLY A 104 -7.16 6.16 11.31
CA GLY A 104 -7.70 5.53 10.10
C GLY A 104 -6.72 5.60 8.92
N GLY A 105 -6.09 6.75 8.71
CA GLY A 105 -5.23 6.99 7.55
C GLY A 105 -3.92 6.20 7.54
N PHE A 106 -3.29 5.94 8.70
CA PHE A 106 -2.04 5.17 8.73
C PHE A 106 -2.28 3.67 8.59
N VAL A 107 -3.35 3.15 9.20
CA VAL A 107 -3.75 1.74 9.08
C VAL A 107 -4.02 1.37 7.62
N THR A 108 -4.71 2.24 6.86
CA THR A 108 -4.97 2.00 5.43
C THR A 108 -3.70 1.96 4.61
N LYS A 109 -2.72 2.83 4.92
CA LYS A 109 -1.39 2.83 4.27
C LYS A 109 -0.63 1.53 4.54
N ILE A 110 -0.63 1.04 5.77
CA ILE A 110 -0.01 -0.25 6.10
C ILE A 110 -0.70 -1.42 5.38
N GLN A 111 -2.02 -1.41 5.27
CA GLN A 111 -2.75 -2.41 4.47
C GLN A 111 -2.36 -2.36 2.99
N ALA A 112 -2.23 -1.16 2.41
CA ALA A 112 -1.77 -0.97 1.05
C ALA A 112 -0.33 -1.48 0.86
N VAL A 113 0.58 -1.18 1.81
CA VAL A 113 1.95 -1.70 1.83
C VAL A 113 1.96 -3.24 1.83
N LYS A 114 1.23 -3.86 2.76
CA LYS A 114 1.12 -5.33 2.85
C LYS A 114 0.61 -5.93 1.53
N ARG A 115 -0.40 -5.29 0.91
CA ARG A 115 -0.96 -5.74 -0.37
C ARG A 115 0.03 -5.59 -1.53
N ALA A 116 0.72 -4.45 -1.66
CA ALA A 116 1.72 -4.23 -2.69
C ALA A 116 2.87 -5.23 -2.59
N ALA A 117 3.30 -5.55 -1.36
CA ALA A 117 4.35 -6.53 -1.10
C ALA A 117 4.03 -7.96 -1.60
N LEU A 118 2.75 -8.33 -1.79
CA LEU A 118 2.36 -9.62 -2.37
C LEU A 118 2.89 -9.80 -3.80
N SER A 119 3.06 -8.71 -4.54
CA SER A 119 3.66 -8.68 -5.88
C SER A 119 5.17 -8.41 -5.87
N ASN A 120 5.78 -8.37 -4.69
CA ASN A 120 7.17 -7.96 -4.51
C ASN A 120 7.43 -6.49 -4.87
N THR A 121 6.40 -5.64 -4.75
CA THR A 121 6.48 -4.20 -4.95
C THR A 121 7.01 -3.54 -3.69
N TYR A 122 8.07 -2.75 -3.81
CA TYR A 122 8.54 -1.88 -2.75
C TYR A 122 7.54 -0.75 -2.55
N THR A 123 7.40 -0.24 -1.32
CA THR A 123 6.55 0.92 -1.06
C THR A 123 7.34 1.99 -0.30
N MET A 124 7.33 3.21 -0.83
CA MET A 124 7.87 4.38 -0.15
C MET A 124 6.71 5.20 0.41
N ILE A 125 6.74 5.55 1.69
CA ILE A 125 5.85 6.55 2.28
C ILE A 125 6.68 7.78 2.61
N ALA A 126 6.27 8.93 2.07
CA ALA A 126 6.99 10.19 2.23
C ALA A 126 6.02 11.39 2.28
N SER A 127 6.50 12.54 2.76
CA SER A 127 5.69 13.75 2.83
C SER A 127 5.52 14.40 1.47
N GLY A 128 4.26 14.51 1.02
CA GLY A 128 3.93 15.27 -0.19
C GLY A 128 3.97 16.79 -0.01
N LEU A 129 4.26 17.28 1.21
CA LEU A 129 4.36 18.71 1.51
C LEU A 129 5.79 19.25 1.26
N GLU A 130 6.75 18.38 1.01
CA GLU A 130 8.14 18.77 0.75
C GLU A 130 8.36 19.02 -0.74
N ASP A 131 9.02 20.15 -1.05
CA ASP A 131 9.37 20.47 -2.42
C ASP A 131 10.34 19.43 -3.01
N ASN A 132 10.15 19.09 -4.28
CA ASN A 132 10.97 18.12 -5.02
C ASN A 132 11.02 16.69 -4.43
N ILE A 133 10.08 16.31 -3.57
CA ILE A 133 10.07 15.03 -2.86
C ILE A 133 10.31 13.82 -3.77
N LEU A 134 9.75 13.81 -4.99
CA LEU A 134 9.95 12.70 -5.93
C LEU A 134 11.40 12.56 -6.38
N ASN A 135 12.09 13.66 -6.64
CA ASN A 135 13.52 13.62 -6.96
C ASN A 135 14.33 13.19 -5.73
N ASP A 136 13.99 13.75 -4.58
CA ASP A 136 14.67 13.47 -3.32
C ASP A 136 14.60 11.99 -2.93
N ILE A 137 13.51 11.31 -3.19
CA ILE A 137 13.36 9.86 -2.96
C ILE A 137 14.40 9.05 -3.75
N PHE A 138 14.78 9.50 -4.94
CA PHE A 138 15.74 8.79 -5.79
C PHE A 138 17.19 9.28 -5.65
N GLU A 139 17.40 10.49 -5.14
CA GLU A 139 18.71 11.13 -5.11
C GLU A 139 19.32 11.24 -3.70
N LYS A 140 18.49 11.18 -2.65
CA LYS A 140 18.92 11.41 -1.27
C LYS A 140 18.68 10.18 -0.40
N ASP A 141 19.56 9.99 0.55
CA ASP A 141 19.36 9.02 1.63
C ASP A 141 18.36 9.55 2.69
N ASN A 142 17.68 8.64 3.36
CA ASN A 142 16.84 8.92 4.53
C ASN A 142 15.61 9.83 4.24
N VAL A 143 15.06 9.73 3.04
CA VAL A 143 13.80 10.38 2.68
C VAL A 143 12.66 9.38 2.86
N GLY A 144 11.72 9.69 3.75
CA GLY A 144 10.57 8.82 4.00
C GLY A 144 10.92 7.49 4.68
N THR A 145 10.00 6.55 4.55
CA THR A 145 10.15 5.15 4.99
C THR A 145 9.96 4.21 3.81
N LEU A 146 10.98 3.42 3.51
CA LEU A 146 10.95 2.38 2.50
C LEU A 146 10.51 1.06 3.13
N PHE A 147 9.41 0.51 2.65
CA PHE A 147 8.92 -0.82 3.00
C PHE A 147 9.44 -1.84 1.99
N ILE A 148 10.19 -2.81 2.49
CA ILE A 148 10.88 -3.82 1.70
C ILE A 148 10.03 -5.09 1.73
N PRO A 149 9.56 -5.61 0.57
CA PRO A 149 8.80 -6.83 0.52
C PRO A 149 9.63 -8.04 0.98
N SER A 150 8.98 -9.02 1.60
CA SER A 150 9.63 -10.28 1.90
C SER A 150 9.89 -11.05 0.60
N SER A 151 10.98 -11.83 0.54
CA SER A 151 11.47 -12.50 -0.68
C SER A 151 10.53 -13.55 -1.30
N LYS A 152 9.33 -13.77 -0.76
CA LYS A 152 8.35 -14.74 -1.25
C LYS A 152 7.33 -14.07 -2.17
N LYS A 153 7.63 -13.99 -3.46
CA LYS A 153 6.65 -13.55 -4.46
C LYS A 153 5.46 -14.52 -4.52
N ILE A 154 4.27 -14.00 -4.30
CA ILE A 154 3.02 -14.76 -4.43
C ILE A 154 2.52 -14.65 -5.87
N SER A 155 2.09 -15.77 -6.47
CA SER A 155 1.58 -15.75 -7.85
C SER A 155 0.32 -14.87 -7.96
N ALA A 156 0.13 -14.21 -9.10
CA ALA A 156 -1.04 -13.35 -9.39
C ALA A 156 -2.38 -14.04 -9.12
N LYS A 157 -2.46 -15.37 -9.33
CA LYS A 157 -3.65 -16.17 -9.00
C LYS A 157 -3.92 -16.20 -7.49
N LYS A 158 -2.88 -16.37 -6.67
CA LYS A 158 -3.02 -16.37 -5.20
C LYS A 158 -3.37 -14.98 -4.68
N GLN A 159 -2.76 -13.93 -5.25
CA GLN A 159 -3.08 -12.55 -4.90
C GLN A 159 -4.54 -12.21 -5.17
N TRP A 160 -5.05 -12.64 -6.34
CA TRP A 160 -6.47 -12.45 -6.68
C TRP A 160 -7.39 -13.21 -5.71
N LEU A 161 -7.03 -14.42 -5.29
CA LEU A 161 -7.80 -15.20 -4.31
C LEU A 161 -7.81 -14.53 -2.93
N ASP A 162 -6.72 -13.89 -2.52
CA ASP A 162 -6.58 -13.20 -1.24
C ASP A 162 -7.42 -11.90 -1.17
N THR A 163 -7.73 -11.31 -2.32
CA THR A 163 -8.59 -10.12 -2.43
C THR A 163 -10.09 -10.45 -2.53
N THR A 164 -10.46 -11.73 -2.64
CA THR A 164 -11.87 -12.14 -2.69
C THR A 164 -12.38 -12.48 -1.29
N ASP A 165 -13.62 -12.08 -1.00
CA ASP A 165 -14.28 -12.44 0.27
C ASP A 165 -14.27 -13.95 0.47
N ASN A 166 -13.81 -14.39 1.63
CA ASN A 166 -13.82 -15.79 2.03
C ASN A 166 -15.28 -16.23 2.26
N ARG A 167 -15.84 -16.97 1.29
CA ARG A 167 -17.22 -17.49 1.38
C ARG A 167 -17.33 -18.86 2.07
N GLY A 168 -16.25 -19.32 2.68
CA GLY A 168 -16.25 -20.60 3.42
C GLY A 168 -14.83 -21.07 3.75
N CYS A 169 -14.74 -22.07 4.62
CA CYS A 169 -13.49 -22.77 4.92
C CYS A 169 -13.69 -24.28 4.67
N VAL A 170 -12.62 -24.93 4.24
CA VAL A 170 -12.53 -26.39 4.18
C VAL A 170 -11.68 -26.81 5.37
N ILE A 171 -12.26 -27.61 6.26
CA ILE A 171 -11.53 -28.23 7.35
C ILE A 171 -11.00 -29.57 6.82
N ILE A 172 -9.69 -29.72 6.83
CA ILE A 172 -9.02 -30.98 6.47
C ILE A 172 -8.68 -31.65 7.80
N ASP A 173 -9.18 -32.86 8.00
CA ASP A 173 -8.79 -33.69 9.14
C ASP A 173 -7.45 -34.40 8.84
N ASP A 174 -6.81 -34.87 9.89
CA ASP A 174 -5.50 -35.53 9.80
C ASP A 174 -5.65 -37.01 9.41
N GLY A 175 -6.58 -37.37 8.54
CA GLY A 175 -6.89 -38.65 7.91
C GLY A 175 -6.19 -39.90 8.42
#